data_ab6a4a4255c3dd9bcb8243dcc24b70a6
#
_entry.id   ab6a4a4255c3dd9bcb8243dcc24b70a6
#
_cell.length_a   1.000
_cell.length_b   1.000
_cell.length_c   1.000
_cell.angle_alpha   90.00
_cell.angle_beta   90.00
_cell.angle_gamma   90.00
#
_symmetry.space_group_name_H-M   'P 1'
#
loop_
_entity.id
_entity.type
_entity.pdbx_description
1 polymer ?
#
loop_
_entity_poly.entity_id
_entity_poly.type
_entity_poly.pdbx_seq_one_letter_code
_entity_poly.pdbx_strand_id
1 'polypeptide(L)'
;MKGNFQKILDLVKIKNYHLALYKLNEINNHKVDLNLLNLKGLIYYNLKEFKKSQECFSSALKINNNSITSLTSRARASFELGEFDNSIEDLRRAMDINCELNSVYENIGECYSNLGDNDKALKYYKLGLEKNPDDFQLIEKFTEKLTVINKPIEFKNKILEINTSIKNIKYEYSSELKIKDDVIKKLYIEANNIINNNFNNLNFKKTQIYRRNSFFLNCGRQFSVFNNFNIIPKFCFSCIKVTIDLDAVIDLIKLFLIFENIKLPSDNTRKCMIDLRSTSKTNYKGFIYCRSIEEAKEVKAILDKIIKNNISENLDFKIKRGCSEFNLKYPGFDNINENIFDYNPDWKKYEESNDRKFPKYNLKKKKQKTNNGLSLNDIMIMKNWLIFAYCIKDESCKKIQTDIKISQHIKSLVQKKFTKKLI
;
A
#
# COMPACT_ATOMS: atom_id res chain seq x y z
N MET A 1 24.89 32.15 17.22
CA MET A 1 23.91 31.05 17.38
C MET A 1 22.88 30.99 16.25
N LYS A 2 22.15 32.06 15.93
CA LYS A 2 21.11 32.05 14.86
C LYS A 2 21.63 31.58 13.51
N GLY A 3 22.82 31.98 13.07
CA GLY A 3 23.36 31.58 11.74
C GLY A 3 23.75 30.10 11.62
N ASN A 4 24.21 29.47 12.70
CA ASN A 4 24.55 28.05 12.70
C ASN A 4 23.29 27.17 12.72
N PHE A 5 22.26 27.60 13.43
CA PHE A 5 20.97 26.88 13.43
C PHE A 5 20.30 26.90 12.04
N GLN A 6 20.33 28.06 11.37
CA GLN A 6 19.79 28.16 10.00
C GLN A 6 20.53 27.25 9.02
N LYS A 7 21.87 27.16 9.10
CA LYS A 7 22.65 26.23 8.25
C LYS A 7 22.25 24.77 8.48
N ILE A 8 21.94 24.37 9.72
CA ILE A 8 21.47 23.00 10.01
C ILE A 8 20.08 22.75 9.42
N LEU A 9 19.17 23.73 9.51
CA LEU A 9 17.85 23.61 8.87
C LEU A 9 17.98 23.47 7.35
N ASP A 10 18.90 24.18 6.72
CA ASP A 10 19.13 24.07 5.29
C ASP A 10 19.70 22.70 4.90
N LEU A 11 20.60 22.13 5.71
CA LEU A 11 21.08 20.76 5.53
C LEU A 11 19.93 19.73 5.67
N VAL A 12 19.01 19.92 6.60
CA VAL A 12 17.83 19.07 6.75
C VAL A 12 16.91 19.19 5.53
N LYS A 13 16.69 20.39 4.99
CA LYS A 13 15.90 20.63 3.77
C LYS A 13 16.46 19.88 2.56
N ILE A 14 17.78 19.88 2.37
CA ILE A 14 18.46 19.14 1.31
C ILE A 14 18.70 17.66 1.64
N LYS A 15 18.15 17.17 2.76
CA LYS A 15 18.23 15.79 3.25
C LYS A 15 19.64 15.29 3.56
N ASN A 16 20.60 16.18 3.85
CA ASN A 16 21.93 15.83 4.30
C ASN A 16 21.95 15.64 5.83
N TYR A 17 21.27 14.58 6.29
CA TYR A 17 21.03 14.35 7.72
C TYR A 17 22.30 14.03 8.51
N HIS A 18 23.29 13.36 7.92
CA HIS A 18 24.54 13.05 8.60
C HIS A 18 25.33 14.32 8.92
N LEU A 19 25.48 15.22 7.94
CA LEU A 19 26.16 16.50 8.16
C LEU A 19 25.35 17.42 9.10
N ALA A 20 24.02 17.39 8.99
CA ALA A 20 23.15 18.12 9.89
C ALA A 20 23.33 17.66 11.35
N LEU A 21 23.42 16.33 11.59
CA LEU A 21 23.65 15.76 12.91
C LEU A 21 25.03 16.13 13.45
N TYR A 22 26.07 16.04 12.62
CA TYR A 22 27.41 16.43 12.96
C TYR A 22 27.44 17.89 13.41
N LYS A 23 26.92 18.82 12.61
CA LYS A 23 26.84 20.26 12.94
C LYS A 23 26.00 20.54 14.17
N LEU A 24 24.93 19.78 14.41
CA LEU A 24 24.09 19.93 15.58
C LEU A 24 24.87 19.55 16.87
N ASN A 25 25.69 18.51 16.80
CA ASN A 25 26.52 18.07 17.94
C ASN A 25 27.71 19.02 18.24
N GLU A 26 28.16 19.80 17.23
CA GLU A 26 29.16 20.85 17.42
C GLU A 26 28.62 22.06 18.23
N ILE A 27 27.29 22.22 18.29
CA ILE A 27 26.69 23.29 19.08
C ILE A 27 26.79 22.89 20.56
N ASN A 28 27.84 23.36 21.22
CA ASN A 28 28.05 23.22 22.67
C ASN A 28 27.00 24.03 23.42
N ASN A 29 25.88 23.40 23.76
CA ASN A 29 24.82 24.07 24.51
C ASN A 29 24.81 23.62 25.96
N HIS A 30 25.23 24.54 26.84
CA HIS A 30 24.97 24.43 28.28
C HIS A 30 23.47 24.54 28.64
N LYS A 31 22.61 24.92 27.68
CA LYS A 31 21.13 24.92 27.80
C LYS A 31 20.51 23.98 26.80
N VAL A 32 19.95 22.92 27.32
CA VAL A 32 19.13 21.97 26.50
C VAL A 32 17.87 22.72 26.07
N ASP A 33 17.75 23.00 24.76
CA ASP A 33 16.63 23.72 24.17
C ASP A 33 15.64 22.74 23.54
N LEU A 34 14.33 22.96 23.74
CA LEU A 34 13.23 22.20 23.18
C LEU A 34 13.34 22.05 21.63
N ASN A 35 13.68 23.15 20.95
CA ASN A 35 13.77 23.17 19.49
C ASN A 35 14.96 22.35 18.98
N LEU A 36 16.09 22.40 19.67
CA LEU A 36 17.27 21.59 19.35
C LEU A 36 16.99 20.09 19.52
N LEU A 37 16.33 19.72 20.62
CA LEU A 37 15.92 18.32 20.85
C LEU A 37 14.95 17.82 19.79
N ASN A 38 13.94 18.62 19.44
CA ASN A 38 13.00 18.28 18.38
C ASN A 38 13.70 18.14 17.02
N LEU A 39 14.63 19.05 16.69
CA LEU A 39 15.40 18.97 15.45
C LEU A 39 16.30 17.73 15.42
N LYS A 40 16.98 17.43 16.54
CA LYS A 40 17.82 16.22 16.68
C LYS A 40 16.98 14.95 16.53
N GLY A 41 15.81 14.90 17.16
CA GLY A 41 14.86 13.82 17.03
C GLY A 41 14.38 13.62 15.59
N LEU A 42 14.07 14.70 14.88
CA LEU A 42 13.69 14.67 13.46
C LEU A 42 14.83 14.16 12.58
N ILE A 43 16.06 14.56 12.81
CA ILE A 43 17.24 14.08 12.08
C ILE A 43 17.41 12.57 12.29
N TYR A 44 17.37 12.09 13.54
CA TYR A 44 17.44 10.66 13.84
C TYR A 44 16.30 9.86 13.20
N TYR A 45 15.07 10.40 13.19
CA TYR A 45 13.94 9.78 12.51
C TYR A 45 14.22 9.56 11.02
N ASN A 46 14.74 10.58 10.34
CA ASN A 46 15.07 10.49 8.92
C ASN A 46 16.27 9.57 8.63
N LEU A 47 17.20 9.43 9.57
CA LEU A 47 18.29 8.45 9.54
C LEU A 47 17.80 7.03 9.88
N LYS A 48 16.51 6.85 10.18
CA LYS A 48 15.89 5.57 10.61
C LYS A 48 16.46 5.04 11.94
N GLU A 49 16.98 5.93 12.77
CA GLU A 49 17.45 5.67 14.14
C GLU A 49 16.30 5.94 15.13
N PHE A 50 15.20 5.19 15.00
CA PHE A 50 13.91 5.52 15.63
C PHE A 50 13.99 5.52 17.15
N LYS A 51 14.82 4.66 17.78
CA LYS A 51 15.00 4.66 19.24
C LYS A 51 15.64 5.96 19.73
N LYS A 52 16.73 6.42 19.09
CA LYS A 52 17.37 7.70 19.41
C LYS A 52 16.43 8.87 19.15
N SER A 53 15.63 8.79 18.10
CA SER A 53 14.60 9.78 17.82
C SER A 53 13.59 9.88 18.97
N GLN A 54 13.06 8.75 19.43
CA GLN A 54 12.12 8.65 20.56
C GLN A 54 12.72 9.23 21.86
N GLU A 55 14.00 8.95 22.14
CA GLU A 55 14.73 9.48 23.29
C GLU A 55 14.85 11.01 23.23
N CYS A 56 15.17 11.59 22.06
CA CYS A 56 15.22 13.03 21.88
C CYS A 56 13.87 13.71 22.13
N PHE A 57 12.78 13.17 21.58
CA PHE A 57 11.44 13.72 21.82
C PHE A 57 10.99 13.51 23.27
N SER A 58 11.37 12.41 23.92
CA SER A 58 11.11 12.20 25.33
C SER A 58 11.84 13.25 26.20
N SER A 59 13.08 13.61 25.85
CA SER A 59 13.80 14.69 26.51
C SER A 59 13.17 16.07 26.26
N ALA A 60 12.65 16.30 25.04
CA ALA A 60 11.89 17.50 24.71
C ALA A 60 10.60 17.61 25.54
N LEU A 61 9.89 16.50 25.76
CA LEU A 61 8.68 16.46 26.58
C LEU A 61 8.93 16.63 28.08
N LYS A 62 10.15 16.39 28.56
CA LYS A 62 10.53 16.76 29.93
C LYS A 62 10.65 18.29 30.12
N ILE A 63 10.95 19.03 29.05
CA ILE A 63 11.02 20.51 29.07
C ILE A 63 9.60 21.09 28.92
N ASN A 64 8.82 20.57 27.99
CA ASN A 64 7.42 20.96 27.77
C ASN A 64 6.57 19.73 27.47
N ASN A 65 5.85 19.23 28.48
CA ASN A 65 5.03 18.03 28.41
C ASN A 65 3.80 18.17 27.49
N ASN A 66 3.41 19.40 27.16
CA ASN A 66 2.29 19.74 26.28
C ASN A 66 2.74 20.15 24.86
N SER A 67 4.00 19.89 24.49
CA SER A 67 4.48 20.16 23.13
C SER A 67 3.84 19.19 22.12
N ILE A 68 2.86 19.67 21.39
CA ILE A 68 2.18 18.90 20.31
C ILE A 68 3.20 18.34 19.31
N THR A 69 4.18 19.16 18.91
CA THR A 69 5.23 18.73 17.96
C THR A 69 6.03 17.56 18.52
N SER A 70 6.42 17.61 19.80
CA SER A 70 7.19 16.53 20.42
C SER A 70 6.34 15.26 20.61
N LEU A 71 5.07 15.40 21.03
CA LEU A 71 4.11 14.29 21.16
C LEU A 71 3.90 13.58 19.83
N THR A 72 3.49 14.31 18.78
CA THR A 72 3.23 13.73 17.47
C THR A 72 4.46 13.13 16.82
N SER A 73 5.63 13.72 17.03
CA SER A 73 6.91 13.20 16.52
C SER A 73 7.37 11.96 17.27
N ARG A 74 7.20 11.91 18.62
CA ARG A 74 7.49 10.72 19.41
C ARG A 74 6.55 9.58 19.03
N ALA A 75 5.26 9.86 18.85
CA ALA A 75 4.28 8.92 18.37
C ALA A 75 4.69 8.29 17.02
N ARG A 76 5.20 9.10 16.08
CA ARG A 76 5.70 8.59 14.79
C ARG A 76 6.92 7.68 14.98
N ALA A 77 7.86 8.03 15.87
CA ALA A 77 9.01 7.19 16.18
C ALA A 77 8.57 5.85 16.83
N SER A 78 7.65 5.91 17.80
CA SER A 78 7.04 4.73 18.44
C SER A 78 6.30 3.84 17.44
N PHE A 79 5.60 4.42 16.47
CA PHE A 79 4.94 3.68 15.39
C PHE A 79 5.96 2.87 14.54
N GLU A 80 7.10 3.48 14.19
CA GLU A 80 8.16 2.80 13.42
C GLU A 80 8.81 1.66 14.24
N LEU A 81 8.87 1.81 15.56
CA LEU A 81 9.32 0.78 16.50
C LEU A 81 8.28 -0.32 16.74
N GLY A 82 7.04 -0.17 16.23
CA GLY A 82 5.94 -1.09 16.50
C GLY A 82 5.31 -0.94 17.89
N GLU A 83 5.66 0.11 18.62
CA GLU A 83 5.12 0.46 19.94
C GLU A 83 3.80 1.24 19.75
N PHE A 84 2.77 0.56 19.18
CA PHE A 84 1.54 1.23 18.75
C PHE A 84 0.73 1.81 19.90
N ASP A 85 0.72 1.15 21.07
CA ASP A 85 -0.01 1.65 22.23
C ASP A 85 0.62 2.96 22.75
N ASN A 86 1.95 3.03 22.82
CA ASN A 86 2.67 4.28 23.17
C ASN A 86 2.39 5.38 22.14
N SER A 87 2.35 5.02 20.86
CA SER A 87 2.00 5.97 19.79
C SER A 87 0.58 6.51 19.96
N ILE A 88 -0.39 5.64 20.28
CA ILE A 88 -1.79 6.04 20.51
C ILE A 88 -1.92 6.96 21.71
N GLU A 89 -1.18 6.68 22.81
CA GLU A 89 -1.20 7.51 24.01
C GLU A 89 -0.72 8.95 23.72
N ASP A 90 0.42 9.08 23.05
CA ASP A 90 0.95 10.39 22.67
C ASP A 90 0.03 11.15 21.72
N LEU A 91 -0.57 10.46 20.75
CA LEU A 91 -1.50 11.06 19.81
C LEU A 91 -2.79 11.52 20.50
N ARG A 92 -3.32 10.75 21.48
CA ARG A 92 -4.49 11.17 22.27
C ARG A 92 -4.18 12.41 23.09
N ARG A 93 -3.01 12.47 23.75
CA ARG A 93 -2.59 13.67 24.46
C ARG A 93 -2.47 14.87 23.53
N ALA A 94 -1.93 14.69 22.32
CA ALA A 94 -1.86 15.77 21.33
C ALA A 94 -3.26 16.23 20.89
N MET A 95 -4.21 15.30 20.74
CA MET A 95 -5.60 15.57 20.42
C MET A 95 -6.34 16.32 21.53
N ASP A 96 -6.08 15.97 22.80
CA ASP A 96 -6.65 16.64 23.97
C ASP A 96 -6.19 18.12 24.06
N ILE A 97 -4.95 18.40 23.63
CA ILE A 97 -4.42 19.77 23.58
C ILE A 97 -5.00 20.55 22.39
N ASN A 98 -5.15 19.89 21.23
CA ASN A 98 -5.73 20.50 20.03
C ASN A 98 -6.51 19.46 19.22
N CYS A 99 -7.83 19.48 19.35
CA CYS A 99 -8.73 18.55 18.67
C CYS A 99 -8.88 18.81 17.15
N GLU A 100 -8.35 19.91 16.62
CA GLU A 100 -8.41 20.23 15.18
C GLU A 100 -7.24 19.63 14.38
N LEU A 101 -6.38 18.83 15.01
CA LEU A 101 -5.26 18.13 14.35
C LEU A 101 -5.75 16.91 13.56
N ASN A 102 -6.19 17.10 12.33
CA ASN A 102 -6.74 16.01 11.48
C ASN A 102 -5.81 14.83 11.33
N SER A 103 -4.49 15.06 11.20
CA SER A 103 -3.50 13.98 11.06
C SER A 103 -3.41 13.04 12.26
N VAL A 104 -3.88 13.46 13.44
CA VAL A 104 -3.86 12.65 14.66
C VAL A 104 -4.87 11.50 14.53
N TYR A 105 -6.07 11.78 14.03
CA TYR A 105 -7.11 10.76 13.82
C TYR A 105 -6.65 9.69 12.82
N GLU A 106 -6.02 10.11 11.73
CA GLU A 106 -5.44 9.20 10.74
C GLU A 106 -4.38 8.30 11.37
N ASN A 107 -3.44 8.88 12.13
CA ASN A 107 -2.33 8.14 12.75
C ASN A 107 -2.80 7.17 13.84
N ILE A 108 -3.80 7.54 14.66
CA ILE A 108 -4.40 6.61 15.63
C ILE A 108 -5.09 5.45 14.90
N GLY A 109 -5.84 5.74 13.85
CA GLY A 109 -6.46 4.72 13.00
C GLY A 109 -5.44 3.76 12.39
N GLU A 110 -4.29 4.26 11.92
CA GLU A 110 -3.18 3.44 11.43
C GLU A 110 -2.58 2.54 12.53
N CYS A 111 -2.41 3.05 13.74
CA CYS A 111 -1.96 2.24 14.88
C CYS A 111 -2.92 1.07 15.13
N TYR A 112 -4.22 1.33 15.25
CA TYR A 112 -5.22 0.27 15.42
C TYR A 112 -5.27 -0.70 14.25
N SER A 113 -5.11 -0.19 13.02
CA SER A 113 -5.00 -1.04 11.83
C SER A 113 -3.82 -2.02 11.91
N ASN A 114 -2.68 -1.57 12.44
CA ASN A 114 -1.50 -2.42 12.63
C ASN A 114 -1.65 -3.40 13.80
N LEU A 115 -2.39 -3.02 14.84
CA LEU A 115 -2.82 -3.93 15.93
C LEU A 115 -3.86 -4.97 15.47
N GLY A 116 -4.45 -4.80 14.26
CA GLY A 116 -5.49 -5.67 13.73
C GLY A 116 -6.90 -5.34 14.25
N ASP A 117 -7.06 -4.24 14.96
CA ASP A 117 -8.36 -3.73 15.45
C ASP A 117 -8.96 -2.79 14.38
N ASN A 118 -9.57 -3.38 13.35
CA ASN A 118 -10.16 -2.61 12.25
C ASN A 118 -11.36 -1.77 12.66
N ASP A 119 -12.08 -2.17 13.71
CA ASP A 119 -13.25 -1.42 14.18
C ASP A 119 -12.83 -0.09 14.79
N LYS A 120 -11.83 -0.13 15.67
CA LYS A 120 -11.26 1.11 16.21
C LYS A 120 -10.58 1.93 15.13
N ALA A 121 -9.86 1.30 14.19
CA ALA A 121 -9.28 2.02 13.06
C ALA A 121 -10.36 2.78 12.29
N LEU A 122 -11.47 2.11 11.94
CA LEU A 122 -12.58 2.70 11.20
C LEU A 122 -13.25 3.83 11.99
N LYS A 123 -13.41 3.65 13.33
CA LYS A 123 -13.97 4.69 14.20
C LYS A 123 -13.12 5.97 14.18
N TYR A 124 -11.80 5.85 14.29
CA TYR A 124 -10.91 7.02 14.26
C TYR A 124 -10.86 7.67 12.88
N TYR A 125 -10.86 6.90 11.80
CA TYR A 125 -10.97 7.47 10.45
C TYR A 125 -12.29 8.23 10.27
N LYS A 126 -13.42 7.69 10.79
CA LYS A 126 -14.71 8.41 10.80
C LYS A 126 -14.61 9.75 11.54
N LEU A 127 -14.05 9.76 12.75
CA LEU A 127 -13.87 10.99 13.52
C LEU A 127 -13.03 12.04 12.78
N GLY A 128 -11.97 11.61 12.09
CA GLY A 128 -11.18 12.51 11.25
C GLY A 128 -11.97 13.06 10.06
N LEU A 129 -12.84 12.24 9.45
CA LEU A 129 -13.72 12.65 8.34
C LEU A 129 -14.87 13.56 8.80
N GLU A 130 -15.29 13.50 10.05
CA GLU A 130 -16.24 14.46 10.63
C GLU A 130 -15.63 15.86 10.76
N LYS A 131 -14.31 15.94 10.95
CA LYS A 131 -13.56 17.21 10.97
C LYS A 131 -13.19 17.71 9.58
N ASN A 132 -12.81 16.81 8.68
CA ASN A 132 -12.46 17.14 7.30
C ASN A 132 -13.08 16.11 6.33
N PRO A 133 -14.32 16.34 5.87
CA PRO A 133 -15.05 15.42 4.99
C PRO A 133 -14.38 15.18 3.63
N ASP A 134 -13.55 16.13 3.16
CA ASP A 134 -12.90 16.09 1.86
C ASP A 134 -11.44 15.60 1.93
N ASP A 135 -11.03 15.02 3.05
CA ASP A 135 -9.71 14.37 3.15
C ASP A 135 -9.70 13.05 2.36
N PHE A 136 -9.30 13.13 1.09
CA PHE A 136 -9.28 11.98 0.18
C PHE A 136 -8.34 10.87 0.63
N GLN A 137 -7.25 11.19 1.34
CA GLN A 137 -6.35 10.20 1.86
C GLN A 137 -7.01 9.41 2.99
N LEU A 138 -7.74 10.08 3.84
CA LEU A 138 -8.49 9.47 4.93
C LEU A 138 -9.69 8.65 4.40
N ILE A 139 -10.38 9.15 3.37
CA ILE A 139 -11.44 8.40 2.66
C ILE A 139 -10.87 7.11 2.06
N GLU A 140 -9.68 7.16 1.42
CA GLU A 140 -9.03 5.98 0.86
C GLU A 140 -8.74 4.93 1.95
N LYS A 141 -8.22 5.34 3.12
CA LYS A 141 -7.96 4.44 4.25
C LYS A 141 -9.25 3.88 4.86
N PHE A 142 -10.26 4.72 5.01
CA PHE A 142 -11.56 4.28 5.50
C PHE A 142 -12.17 3.21 4.60
N THR A 143 -12.22 3.45 3.29
CA THR A 143 -12.78 2.52 2.31
C THR A 143 -11.97 1.23 2.19
N GLU A 144 -10.64 1.28 2.34
CA GLU A 144 -9.82 0.09 2.42
C GLU A 144 -10.21 -0.81 3.60
N LYS A 145 -10.49 -0.24 4.77
CA LYS A 145 -10.94 -1.04 5.93
C LYS A 145 -12.30 -1.67 5.69
N LEU A 146 -13.20 -1.03 4.95
CA LEU A 146 -14.48 -1.63 4.60
C LEU A 146 -14.34 -2.93 3.77
N THR A 147 -13.22 -3.12 3.08
CA THR A 147 -13.00 -4.35 2.30
C THR A 147 -12.73 -5.58 3.16
N VAL A 148 -12.41 -5.42 4.44
CA VAL A 148 -12.02 -6.52 5.36
C VAL A 148 -12.92 -6.65 6.59
N ILE A 149 -13.89 -5.77 6.77
CA ILE A 149 -14.86 -5.84 7.88
C ILE A 149 -16.09 -6.63 7.44
N ASN A 150 -16.32 -7.78 8.12
CA ASN A 150 -17.40 -8.73 7.79
C ASN A 150 -18.62 -8.62 8.70
N LYS A 151 -18.62 -7.69 9.65
CA LYS A 151 -19.70 -7.49 10.61
C LYS A 151 -20.43 -6.17 10.34
N PRO A 152 -21.70 -6.04 10.82
CA PRO A 152 -22.41 -4.78 10.75
C PRO A 152 -21.62 -3.64 11.40
N ILE A 153 -21.66 -2.46 10.78
CA ILE A 153 -21.04 -1.24 11.29
C ILE A 153 -22.14 -0.42 11.97
N GLU A 154 -21.97 -0.15 13.26
CA GLU A 154 -23.00 0.43 14.12
C GLU A 154 -23.27 1.94 13.94
N PHE A 155 -22.52 2.61 13.06
CA PHE A 155 -22.68 4.03 12.81
C PHE A 155 -23.04 4.32 11.35
N LYS A 156 -23.74 5.43 11.13
CA LYS A 156 -24.06 5.95 9.79
C LYS A 156 -22.95 6.86 9.29
N ASN A 157 -22.62 6.74 8.01
CA ASN A 157 -21.67 7.59 7.34
C ASN A 157 -21.92 7.56 5.83
N LYS A 158 -21.83 8.71 5.16
CA LYS A 158 -22.04 8.86 3.72
C LYS A 158 -21.20 7.87 2.89
N ILE A 159 -19.95 7.63 3.29
CA ILE A 159 -19.06 6.70 2.59
C ILE A 159 -19.57 5.26 2.70
N LEU A 160 -20.14 4.87 3.85
CA LEU A 160 -20.76 3.55 4.02
C LEU A 160 -21.96 3.37 3.10
N GLU A 161 -22.80 4.39 2.98
CA GLU A 161 -23.99 4.36 2.11
C GLU A 161 -23.57 4.20 0.64
N ILE A 162 -22.59 4.98 0.20
CA ILE A 162 -22.02 4.87 -1.16
C ILE A 162 -21.40 3.48 -1.39
N ASN A 163 -20.60 3.00 -0.45
CA ASN A 163 -19.99 1.67 -0.56
C ASN A 163 -21.03 0.55 -0.60
N THR A 164 -22.13 0.68 0.14
CA THR A 164 -23.25 -0.26 0.12
C THR A 164 -24.00 -0.20 -1.21
N SER A 165 -24.25 0.99 -1.73
CA SER A 165 -24.88 1.17 -3.05
C SER A 165 -24.06 0.51 -4.16
N ILE A 166 -22.72 0.69 -4.13
CA ILE A 166 -21.81 0.04 -5.08
C ILE A 166 -21.83 -1.49 -4.93
N LYS A 167 -21.85 -2.03 -3.71
CA LYS A 167 -21.95 -3.48 -3.46
C LYS A 167 -23.24 -4.08 -4.00
N ASN A 168 -24.30 -3.32 -4.08
CA ASN A 168 -25.61 -3.76 -4.53
C ASN A 168 -25.75 -3.70 -6.07
N ILE A 169 -24.79 -3.16 -6.80
CA ILE A 169 -24.78 -3.18 -8.27
C ILE A 169 -24.71 -4.64 -8.73
N LYS A 170 -25.74 -5.04 -9.46
CA LYS A 170 -25.81 -6.39 -10.03
C LYS A 170 -25.13 -6.39 -11.40
N TYR A 171 -24.29 -7.39 -11.64
CA TYR A 171 -23.70 -7.65 -12.95
C TYR A 171 -23.73 -9.15 -13.25
N GLU A 172 -23.92 -9.47 -14.51
CA GLU A 172 -23.91 -10.85 -14.95
C GLU A 172 -22.46 -11.36 -15.01
N TYR A 173 -22.20 -12.44 -14.29
CA TYR A 173 -20.95 -13.18 -14.36
C TYR A 173 -21.23 -14.67 -14.44
N SER A 174 -20.61 -15.33 -15.41
CA SER A 174 -20.54 -16.78 -15.51
C SER A 174 -19.11 -17.18 -15.86
N SER A 175 -18.60 -18.26 -15.26
CA SER A 175 -17.30 -18.83 -15.63
C SER A 175 -17.31 -19.44 -17.05
N GLU A 176 -18.49 -19.76 -17.59
CA GLU A 176 -18.67 -20.39 -18.87
C GLU A 176 -18.98 -19.41 -20.02
N LEU A 177 -19.49 -18.22 -19.67
CA LEU A 177 -19.86 -17.20 -20.66
C LEU A 177 -18.81 -16.08 -20.66
N LYS A 178 -18.48 -15.63 -21.87
CA LYS A 178 -17.56 -14.50 -22.09
C LYS A 178 -18.08 -13.22 -21.45
N ILE A 179 -17.25 -12.58 -20.61
CA ILE A 179 -17.58 -11.27 -20.04
C ILE A 179 -17.58 -10.25 -21.19
N LYS A 180 -18.78 -9.72 -21.51
CA LYS A 180 -18.93 -8.69 -22.55
C LYS A 180 -18.41 -7.34 -22.07
N ASP A 181 -17.80 -6.56 -22.96
CA ASP A 181 -17.30 -5.22 -22.67
C ASP A 181 -18.42 -4.29 -22.17
N ASP A 182 -19.64 -4.43 -22.69
CA ASP A 182 -20.82 -3.65 -22.26
C ASP A 182 -21.23 -3.91 -20.81
N VAL A 183 -21.04 -5.13 -20.30
CA VAL A 183 -21.29 -5.43 -18.87
C VAL A 183 -20.35 -4.62 -18.00
N ILE A 184 -19.06 -4.57 -18.35
CA ILE A 184 -18.05 -3.79 -17.63
C ILE A 184 -18.36 -2.31 -17.71
N LYS A 185 -18.73 -1.82 -18.92
CA LYS A 185 -19.07 -0.41 -19.15
C LYS A 185 -20.26 0.00 -18.29
N LYS A 186 -21.36 -0.76 -18.31
CA LYS A 186 -22.55 -0.47 -17.48
C LYS A 186 -22.22 -0.44 -16.00
N LEU A 187 -21.54 -1.48 -15.50
CA LEU A 187 -21.11 -1.58 -14.11
C LEU A 187 -20.26 -0.39 -13.68
N TYR A 188 -19.24 -0.01 -14.47
CA TYR A 188 -18.35 1.09 -14.14
C TYR A 188 -19.09 2.44 -14.17
N ILE A 189 -19.92 2.69 -15.18
CA ILE A 189 -20.70 3.94 -15.31
C ILE A 189 -21.65 4.07 -14.13
N GLU A 190 -22.41 3.04 -13.77
CA GLU A 190 -23.33 3.04 -12.65
C GLU A 190 -22.61 3.37 -11.33
N ALA A 191 -21.50 2.66 -11.06
CA ALA A 191 -20.68 2.92 -9.88
C ALA A 191 -20.09 4.33 -9.86
N ASN A 192 -19.58 4.82 -11.00
CA ASN A 192 -19.01 6.15 -11.12
C ASN A 192 -20.06 7.25 -10.96
N ASN A 193 -21.30 7.04 -11.42
CA ASN A 193 -22.40 7.96 -11.19
C ASN A 193 -22.76 8.06 -9.71
N ILE A 194 -22.82 6.93 -8.99
CA ILE A 194 -23.01 6.91 -7.54
C ILE A 194 -21.92 7.76 -6.85
N ILE A 195 -20.66 7.63 -7.28
CA ILE A 195 -19.54 8.38 -6.70
C ILE A 195 -19.65 9.86 -7.02
N ASN A 196 -19.87 10.23 -8.28
CA ASN A 196 -19.88 11.62 -8.75
C ASN A 196 -21.07 12.43 -8.18
N ASN A 197 -22.20 11.77 -7.92
CA ASN A 197 -23.36 12.41 -7.26
C ASN A 197 -23.07 12.77 -5.80
N ASN A 198 -22.01 12.22 -5.22
CA ASN A 198 -21.70 12.36 -3.81
C ASN A 198 -20.37 13.07 -3.52
N PHE A 199 -19.43 13.05 -4.47
CA PHE A 199 -18.12 13.65 -4.32
C PHE A 199 -17.69 14.41 -5.57
N ASN A 200 -17.16 15.62 -5.36
CA ASN A 200 -16.49 16.38 -6.41
C ASN A 200 -15.01 15.94 -6.47
N ASN A 201 -14.61 15.28 -7.58
CA ASN A 201 -13.21 14.93 -7.86
C ASN A 201 -12.51 14.01 -6.85
N LEU A 202 -13.23 13.03 -6.29
CA LEU A 202 -12.59 12.01 -5.44
C LEU A 202 -11.44 11.31 -6.18
N ASN A 203 -10.26 11.28 -5.57
CA ASN A 203 -9.05 10.67 -6.14
C ASN A 203 -8.32 9.83 -5.09
N PHE A 204 -7.97 8.60 -5.47
CA PHE A 204 -7.15 7.70 -4.66
C PHE A 204 -5.75 7.57 -5.24
N LYS A 205 -4.79 7.17 -4.40
CA LYS A 205 -3.40 6.94 -4.82
C LYS A 205 -3.12 5.50 -5.19
N LYS A 206 -3.92 4.55 -4.71
CA LYS A 206 -3.71 3.11 -4.92
C LYS A 206 -3.98 2.71 -6.37
N THR A 207 -3.17 1.75 -6.83
CA THR A 207 -3.20 1.19 -8.19
C THR A 207 -3.26 -0.33 -8.19
N GLN A 208 -3.50 -0.94 -7.03
CA GLN A 208 -3.48 -2.39 -6.83
C GLN A 208 -4.70 -2.82 -6.02
N ILE A 209 -5.39 -3.85 -6.51
CA ILE A 209 -6.48 -4.50 -5.78
C ILE A 209 -6.02 -5.88 -5.33
N TYR A 210 -6.21 -6.19 -4.06
CA TYR A 210 -6.02 -7.53 -3.49
C TYR A 210 -7.37 -8.19 -3.19
N ARG A 211 -7.42 -9.50 -3.37
CA ARG A 211 -8.58 -10.34 -3.00
C ARG A 211 -8.13 -11.56 -2.21
N ARG A 212 -9.03 -12.03 -1.34
CA ARG A 212 -8.88 -13.23 -0.52
C ARG A 212 -7.72 -13.22 0.48
N ASN A 213 -6.81 -12.36 0.42
CA ASN A 213 -5.67 -12.09 1.31
C ASN A 213 -5.41 -13.19 2.38
N SER A 214 -5.39 -14.46 1.94
CA SER A 214 -5.26 -15.64 2.82
C SER A 214 -3.84 -15.87 3.32
N PHE A 215 -2.85 -15.22 2.68
CA PHE A 215 -1.44 -15.27 3.04
C PHE A 215 -0.95 -13.95 3.59
N PHE A 216 -0.18 -14.02 4.66
CA PHE A 216 0.58 -12.86 5.12
C PHE A 216 1.92 -12.81 4.39
N LEU A 217 1.97 -12.12 3.27
CA LEU A 217 3.17 -12.01 2.43
C LEU A 217 4.27 -11.16 3.05
N ASN A 218 3.91 -10.24 3.93
CA ASN A 218 4.83 -9.28 4.57
C ASN A 218 5.84 -8.64 3.60
N CYS A 219 5.40 -8.31 2.38
CA CYS A 219 6.28 -7.80 1.33
C CYS A 219 7.05 -6.55 1.76
N GLY A 220 6.49 -5.72 2.66
CA GLY A 220 7.20 -4.56 3.22
C GLY A 220 8.50 -4.96 3.93
N ARG A 221 8.49 -6.02 4.76
CA ARG A 221 9.69 -6.58 5.39
C ARG A 221 10.65 -7.13 4.34
N GLN A 222 10.13 -7.92 3.40
CA GLN A 222 10.97 -8.57 2.40
C GLN A 222 11.73 -7.54 1.54
N PHE A 223 11.04 -6.49 1.11
CA PHE A 223 11.69 -5.39 0.38
C PHE A 223 12.61 -4.54 1.26
N SER A 224 12.31 -4.38 2.55
CA SER A 224 13.21 -3.69 3.48
C SER A 224 14.54 -4.44 3.60
N VAL A 225 14.51 -5.77 3.78
CA VAL A 225 15.71 -6.61 3.83
C VAL A 225 16.50 -6.52 2.52
N PHE A 226 15.84 -6.71 1.39
CA PHE A 226 16.48 -6.65 0.07
C PHE A 226 17.15 -5.29 -0.19
N ASN A 227 16.43 -4.20 0.07
CA ASN A 227 16.94 -2.85 -0.19
C ASN A 227 18.09 -2.43 0.74
N ASN A 228 18.10 -2.92 1.99
CA ASN A 228 19.13 -2.56 2.95
C ASN A 228 20.39 -3.43 2.83
N PHE A 229 20.26 -4.71 2.47
CA PHE A 229 21.35 -5.67 2.51
C PHE A 229 21.63 -6.36 1.18
N ASN A 230 20.84 -6.09 0.14
CA ASN A 230 20.96 -6.72 -1.17
C ASN A 230 20.91 -8.27 -1.15
N ILE A 231 20.14 -8.84 -0.23
CA ILE A 231 19.93 -10.29 -0.11
C ILE A 231 18.46 -10.64 -0.36
N ILE A 232 18.20 -11.86 -0.81
CA ILE A 232 16.82 -12.33 -0.97
C ILE A 232 16.35 -12.95 0.36
N PRO A 233 15.26 -12.45 0.99
CA PRO A 233 14.76 -13.02 2.23
C PRO A 233 14.31 -14.47 2.08
N LYS A 234 14.50 -15.28 3.13
CA LYS A 234 14.15 -16.71 3.15
C LYS A 234 12.73 -16.99 2.66
N PHE A 235 11.76 -16.20 3.12
CA PHE A 235 10.36 -16.32 2.73
C PHE A 235 10.16 -16.25 1.21
N CYS A 236 10.96 -15.47 0.49
CA CYS A 236 10.78 -15.25 -0.95
C CYS A 236 11.17 -16.47 -1.80
N PHE A 237 11.92 -17.42 -1.23
CA PHE A 237 12.24 -18.70 -1.88
C PHE A 237 11.02 -19.63 -1.97
N SER A 238 10.09 -19.53 -1.03
CA SER A 238 8.82 -20.27 -1.03
C SER A 238 7.64 -19.46 -1.59
N CYS A 239 7.87 -18.22 -2.03
CA CYS A 239 6.82 -17.37 -2.59
C CYS A 239 6.57 -17.73 -4.05
N ILE A 240 5.71 -18.73 -4.31
CA ILE A 240 5.32 -19.15 -5.64
C ILE A 240 4.08 -18.41 -6.09
N LYS A 241 4.01 -18.04 -7.37
CA LYS A 241 2.84 -17.34 -7.93
C LYS A 241 2.61 -17.66 -9.39
N VAL A 242 1.34 -17.75 -9.76
CA VAL A 242 0.90 -17.69 -11.14
C VAL A 242 0.80 -16.23 -11.55
N THR A 243 1.43 -15.85 -12.66
CA THR A 243 1.42 -14.49 -13.20
C THR A 243 0.70 -14.46 -14.53
N ILE A 244 -0.09 -13.42 -14.72
CA ILE A 244 -0.88 -13.18 -15.92
C ILE A 244 -0.48 -11.80 -16.41
N ASP A 245 0.11 -11.74 -17.59
CA ASP A 245 0.52 -10.52 -18.25
C ASP A 245 -0.57 -10.11 -19.25
N LEU A 246 -1.01 -8.84 -19.21
CA LEU A 246 -2.11 -8.31 -20.02
C LEU A 246 -1.67 -7.04 -20.74
N ASP A 247 -2.22 -6.81 -21.94
CA ASP A 247 -1.89 -5.66 -22.77
C ASP A 247 -2.95 -4.55 -22.73
N ALA A 248 -4.19 -4.86 -22.35
CA ALA A 248 -5.31 -3.94 -22.35
C ALA A 248 -5.92 -3.76 -20.95
N VAL A 249 -6.33 -2.53 -20.60
CA VAL A 249 -6.96 -2.23 -19.31
C VAL A 249 -8.30 -2.91 -19.14
N ILE A 250 -9.05 -3.09 -20.22
CA ILE A 250 -10.33 -3.80 -20.18
C ILE A 250 -10.13 -5.26 -19.74
N ASP A 251 -9.06 -5.88 -20.18
CA ASP A 251 -8.72 -7.26 -19.79
C ASP A 251 -8.28 -7.34 -18.33
N LEU A 252 -7.63 -6.30 -17.80
CA LEU A 252 -7.32 -6.21 -16.36
C LEU A 252 -8.60 -6.14 -15.53
N ILE A 253 -9.62 -5.41 -15.99
CA ILE A 253 -10.91 -5.31 -15.29
C ILE A 253 -11.66 -6.65 -15.40
N LYS A 254 -11.67 -7.31 -16.57
CA LYS A 254 -12.20 -8.67 -16.72
C LYS A 254 -11.52 -9.64 -15.76
N LEU A 255 -10.20 -9.62 -15.71
CA LEU A 255 -9.41 -10.47 -14.81
C LEU A 255 -9.77 -10.20 -13.34
N PHE A 256 -9.99 -8.95 -12.95
CA PHE A 256 -10.42 -8.63 -11.60
C PHE A 256 -11.80 -9.25 -11.29
N LEU A 257 -12.78 -9.17 -12.20
CA LEU A 257 -14.09 -9.79 -12.02
C LEU A 257 -14.00 -11.32 -11.96
N ILE A 258 -13.11 -11.92 -12.74
CA ILE A 258 -12.81 -13.36 -12.65
C ILE A 258 -12.22 -13.68 -11.26
N PHE A 259 -11.25 -12.91 -10.80
CA PHE A 259 -10.62 -13.09 -9.49
C PHE A 259 -11.58 -12.91 -8.32
N GLU A 260 -12.59 -12.07 -8.46
CA GLU A 260 -13.65 -11.91 -7.47
C GLU A 260 -14.50 -13.17 -7.31
N ASN A 261 -14.81 -13.85 -8.42
CA ASN A 261 -15.82 -14.91 -8.48
C ASN A 261 -15.22 -16.33 -8.48
N ILE A 262 -13.96 -16.50 -8.96
CA ILE A 262 -13.37 -17.83 -9.11
C ILE A 262 -13.14 -18.51 -7.76
N LYS A 263 -13.48 -19.80 -7.68
CA LYS A 263 -13.11 -20.67 -6.56
C LYS A 263 -11.78 -21.34 -6.85
N LEU A 264 -10.84 -21.23 -5.91
CA LEU A 264 -9.52 -21.85 -5.97
C LEU A 264 -9.32 -22.78 -4.76
N PRO A 265 -8.46 -23.82 -4.87
CA PRO A 265 -8.33 -24.86 -3.85
C PRO A 265 -8.05 -24.34 -2.44
N SER A 266 -7.18 -23.33 -2.32
CA SER A 266 -6.76 -22.77 -1.02
C SER A 266 -7.28 -21.35 -0.77
N ASP A 267 -8.29 -20.89 -1.49
CA ASP A 267 -8.78 -19.51 -1.44
C ASP A 267 -7.62 -18.49 -1.56
N ASN A 268 -6.74 -18.72 -2.53
CA ASN A 268 -5.47 -18.04 -2.73
C ASN A 268 -5.59 -16.53 -2.77
N THR A 269 -4.61 -15.83 -2.20
CA THR A 269 -4.47 -14.39 -2.36
C THR A 269 -4.27 -14.04 -3.83
N ARG A 270 -5.05 -13.08 -4.33
CA ARG A 270 -5.08 -12.61 -5.71
C ARG A 270 -4.83 -11.13 -5.77
N LYS A 271 -4.20 -10.68 -6.86
CA LYS A 271 -3.84 -9.28 -7.04
C LYS A 271 -3.98 -8.89 -8.50
N CYS A 272 -4.62 -7.75 -8.74
CA CYS A 272 -4.64 -7.05 -10.03
C CYS A 272 -3.95 -5.70 -9.89
N MET A 273 -3.14 -5.30 -10.88
CA MET A 273 -2.41 -4.03 -10.83
C MET A 273 -1.96 -3.53 -12.20
N ILE A 274 -1.75 -2.23 -12.29
CA ILE A 274 -0.88 -1.64 -13.32
C ILE A 274 0.59 -1.87 -12.94
N ASP A 275 1.41 -2.24 -13.91
CA ASP A 275 2.86 -2.45 -13.67
C ASP A 275 3.63 -1.18 -13.99
N LEU A 276 4.11 -0.51 -12.95
CA LEU A 276 4.81 0.77 -13.03
C LEU A 276 6.33 0.63 -13.23
N ARG A 277 6.85 -0.60 -13.35
CA ARG A 277 8.28 -0.85 -13.55
C ARG A 277 8.69 -0.54 -14.99
N SER A 278 9.78 0.18 -15.14
CA SER A 278 10.34 0.50 -16.46
C SER A 278 10.83 -0.74 -17.23
N THR A 279 11.21 -1.80 -16.51
CA THR A 279 11.71 -3.07 -17.09
C THR A 279 10.61 -4.02 -17.51
N SER A 280 9.35 -3.73 -17.17
CA SER A 280 8.22 -4.61 -17.54
C SER A 280 7.82 -4.44 -19.00
N LYS A 281 7.63 -5.57 -19.69
CA LYS A 281 7.16 -5.58 -21.09
C LYS A 281 5.67 -5.22 -21.18
N THR A 282 4.86 -5.66 -20.20
CA THR A 282 3.42 -5.42 -20.16
C THR A 282 3.06 -4.36 -19.13
N ASN A 283 1.91 -3.72 -19.32
CA ASN A 283 1.46 -2.64 -18.46
C ASN A 283 0.50 -3.10 -17.37
N TYR A 284 -0.10 -4.27 -17.51
CA TYR A 284 -1.12 -4.78 -16.60
C TYR A 284 -0.79 -6.19 -16.16
N LYS A 285 -1.06 -6.50 -14.89
CA LYS A 285 -0.72 -7.80 -14.31
C LYS A 285 -1.75 -8.32 -13.33
N GLY A 286 -1.98 -9.63 -13.43
CA GLY A 286 -2.61 -10.42 -12.40
C GLY A 286 -1.62 -11.35 -11.71
N PHE A 287 -1.86 -11.62 -10.42
CA PHE A 287 -1.09 -12.59 -9.65
C PHE A 287 -2.00 -13.44 -8.78
N ILE A 288 -1.71 -14.73 -8.68
CA ILE A 288 -2.25 -15.60 -7.66
C ILE A 288 -1.09 -16.22 -6.89
N TYR A 289 -1.10 -16.09 -5.57
CA TYR A 289 -0.06 -16.60 -4.69
C TYR A 289 -0.40 -18.03 -4.27
N CYS A 290 0.57 -18.93 -4.43
CA CYS A 290 0.45 -20.36 -4.15
C CYS A 290 1.44 -20.79 -3.08
N ARG A 291 1.14 -21.89 -2.38
CA ARG A 291 1.99 -22.45 -1.31
C ARG A 291 3.10 -23.35 -1.84
N SER A 292 2.85 -23.93 -3.03
CA SER A 292 3.81 -24.82 -3.69
C SER A 292 3.72 -24.68 -5.22
N ILE A 293 4.66 -25.32 -5.92
CA ILE A 293 4.67 -25.39 -7.37
C ILE A 293 3.51 -26.25 -7.87
N GLU A 294 3.15 -27.33 -7.16
CA GLU A 294 2.04 -28.25 -7.48
C GLU A 294 0.73 -27.47 -7.43
N GLU A 295 0.48 -26.73 -6.35
CA GLU A 295 -0.72 -25.85 -6.24
C GLU A 295 -0.74 -24.80 -7.37
N ALA A 296 0.42 -24.26 -7.74
CA ALA A 296 0.49 -23.28 -8.83
C ALA A 296 0.16 -23.91 -10.20
N LYS A 297 0.54 -25.16 -10.44
CA LYS A 297 0.16 -25.91 -11.64
C LYS A 297 -1.34 -26.17 -11.69
N GLU A 298 -1.94 -26.57 -10.57
CA GLU A 298 -3.39 -26.77 -10.45
C GLU A 298 -4.16 -25.46 -10.68
N VAL A 299 -3.74 -24.37 -10.01
CA VAL A 299 -4.32 -23.04 -10.20
C VAL A 299 -4.18 -22.57 -11.64
N LYS A 300 -3.02 -22.81 -12.29
CA LYS A 300 -2.81 -22.48 -13.71
C LYS A 300 -3.79 -23.21 -14.60
N ALA A 301 -4.02 -24.51 -14.39
CA ALA A 301 -4.95 -25.31 -15.18
C ALA A 301 -6.42 -24.81 -15.06
N ILE A 302 -6.85 -24.45 -13.84
CA ILE A 302 -8.18 -23.86 -13.60
C ILE A 302 -8.33 -22.52 -14.33
N LEU A 303 -7.31 -21.67 -14.23
CA LEU A 303 -7.31 -20.35 -14.86
C LEU A 303 -7.30 -20.43 -16.38
N ASP A 304 -6.52 -21.35 -16.96
CA ASP A 304 -6.33 -21.45 -18.40
C ASP A 304 -7.67 -21.56 -19.13
N LYS A 305 -8.55 -22.46 -18.64
CA LYS A 305 -9.89 -22.63 -19.19
C LYS A 305 -10.74 -21.36 -19.12
N ILE A 306 -10.77 -20.72 -17.94
CA ILE A 306 -11.64 -19.56 -17.68
C ILE A 306 -11.16 -18.32 -18.42
N ILE A 307 -9.85 -18.07 -18.42
CA ILE A 307 -9.28 -16.84 -18.98
C ILE A 307 -9.25 -16.91 -20.51
N LYS A 308 -8.97 -18.06 -21.10
CA LYS A 308 -9.06 -18.23 -22.57
C LYS A 308 -10.48 -17.92 -23.06
N ASN A 309 -11.47 -18.38 -22.36
CA ASN A 309 -12.88 -18.10 -22.74
C ASN A 309 -13.25 -16.63 -22.56
N ASN A 310 -12.75 -15.96 -21.52
CA ASN A 310 -13.22 -14.64 -21.11
C ASN A 310 -12.37 -13.48 -21.61
N ILE A 311 -11.07 -13.67 -21.83
CA ILE A 311 -10.13 -12.60 -22.18
C ILE A 311 -9.51 -12.86 -23.55
N SER A 312 -8.60 -13.84 -23.66
CA SER A 312 -7.90 -14.16 -24.91
C SER A 312 -7.35 -15.58 -24.89
N GLU A 313 -7.43 -16.28 -26.04
CA GLU A 313 -6.88 -17.62 -26.24
C GLU A 313 -5.34 -17.65 -26.17
N ASN A 314 -4.68 -16.52 -26.49
CA ASN A 314 -3.23 -16.42 -26.62
C ASN A 314 -2.53 -15.97 -25.33
N LEU A 315 -3.25 -15.88 -24.19
CA LEU A 315 -2.64 -15.49 -22.93
C LEU A 315 -1.80 -16.62 -22.34
N ASP A 316 -0.53 -16.31 -22.06
CA ASP A 316 0.40 -17.21 -21.40
C ASP A 316 0.47 -16.95 -19.89
N PHE A 317 0.38 -18.04 -19.12
CA PHE A 317 0.48 -18.03 -17.67
C PHE A 317 1.85 -18.54 -17.25
N LYS A 318 2.57 -17.72 -16.50
CA LYS A 318 3.90 -18.07 -15.99
C LYS A 318 3.82 -18.40 -14.51
N ILE A 319 4.34 -19.56 -14.13
CA ILE A 319 4.61 -19.85 -12.72
C ILE A 319 6.01 -19.34 -12.43
N LYS A 320 6.15 -18.54 -11.37
CA LYS A 320 7.44 -18.00 -10.97
C LYS A 320 7.60 -17.88 -9.46
N ARG A 321 8.87 -17.76 -9.04
CA ARG A 321 9.27 -17.54 -7.65
C ARG A 321 9.47 -16.04 -7.37
N GLY A 322 9.14 -15.61 -6.18
CA GLY A 322 9.48 -14.30 -5.65
C GLY A 322 9.04 -13.11 -6.49
N CYS A 323 9.74 -12.00 -6.34
CA CYS A 323 9.46 -10.75 -7.04
C CYS A 323 10.50 -10.48 -8.14
N SER A 324 10.05 -9.89 -9.25
CA SER A 324 10.92 -9.61 -10.40
C SER A 324 12.04 -8.63 -10.09
N GLU A 325 11.89 -7.83 -9.03
CA GLU A 325 12.91 -6.91 -8.53
C GLU A 325 14.15 -7.66 -8.04
N PHE A 326 13.97 -8.85 -7.46
CA PHE A 326 15.10 -9.70 -7.06
C PHE A 326 15.89 -10.22 -8.26
N ASN A 327 15.20 -10.51 -9.35
CA ASN A 327 15.81 -10.98 -10.59
C ASN A 327 16.78 -9.97 -11.23
N LEU A 328 16.67 -8.68 -10.92
CA LEU A 328 17.61 -7.66 -11.39
C LEU A 328 19.01 -7.83 -10.79
N LYS A 329 19.11 -8.34 -9.55
CA LYS A 329 20.39 -8.61 -8.87
C LYS A 329 20.80 -10.08 -8.88
N TYR A 330 19.83 -10.97 -8.96
CA TYR A 330 19.98 -12.41 -8.96
C TYR A 330 19.29 -12.99 -10.20
N PRO A 331 19.89 -12.83 -11.41
CA PRO A 331 19.30 -13.30 -12.66
C PRO A 331 18.97 -14.80 -12.59
N GLY A 332 17.75 -15.17 -12.98
CA GLY A 332 17.26 -16.54 -12.90
C GLY A 332 16.57 -16.91 -11.58
N PHE A 333 16.57 -16.04 -10.56
CA PHE A 333 15.90 -16.35 -9.28
C PHE A 333 14.41 -16.66 -9.43
N ASP A 334 13.70 -16.02 -10.35
CA ASP A 334 12.28 -16.24 -10.58
C ASP A 334 11.97 -17.51 -11.41
N ASN A 335 12.97 -18.18 -11.96
CA ASN A 335 12.82 -19.46 -12.64
C ASN A 335 12.61 -20.59 -11.62
N ILE A 336 11.51 -21.34 -11.79
CA ILE A 336 11.17 -22.47 -10.92
C ILE A 336 11.74 -23.83 -11.42
N ASN A 337 12.15 -23.88 -12.69
CA ASN A 337 12.61 -25.13 -13.33
C ASN A 337 14.11 -25.39 -13.11
N GLU A 338 14.83 -24.37 -12.66
CA GLU A 338 16.26 -24.45 -12.40
C GLU A 338 16.49 -24.17 -10.90
N ASN A 339 17.02 -25.15 -10.18
CA ASN A 339 17.45 -24.97 -8.78
C ASN A 339 18.78 -24.21 -8.70
N ILE A 340 18.87 -23.06 -9.39
CA ILE A 340 20.09 -22.25 -9.47
C ILE A 340 20.36 -21.54 -8.13
N PHE A 341 19.31 -21.30 -7.33
CA PHE A 341 19.42 -20.52 -6.10
C PHE A 341 18.78 -21.24 -4.92
N ASP A 342 19.62 -21.55 -3.93
CA ASP A 342 19.21 -21.91 -2.59
C ASP A 342 19.38 -20.72 -1.63
N TYR A 343 18.63 -20.73 -0.55
CA TYR A 343 18.80 -19.73 0.50
C TYR A 343 20.16 -19.89 1.18
N ASN A 344 20.96 -18.82 1.17
CA ASN A 344 22.22 -18.81 1.90
C ASN A 344 21.96 -18.61 3.41
N PRO A 345 22.30 -19.59 4.28
CA PRO A 345 22.08 -19.49 5.73
C PRO A 345 22.72 -18.25 6.38
N ASP A 346 23.84 -17.75 5.85
CA ASP A 346 24.52 -16.55 6.34
C ASP A 346 23.68 -15.28 6.20
N TRP A 347 22.67 -15.29 5.34
CA TRP A 347 21.77 -14.16 5.16
C TRP A 347 20.82 -13.95 6.35
N LYS A 348 20.64 -14.97 7.19
CA LYS A 348 19.79 -14.89 8.39
C LYS A 348 20.20 -13.73 9.32
N LYS A 349 21.49 -13.51 9.52
CA LYS A 349 22.01 -12.39 10.35
C LYS A 349 21.57 -11.00 9.83
N TYR A 350 21.47 -10.85 8.52
CA TYR A 350 21.02 -9.58 7.89
C TYR A 350 19.50 -9.41 8.01
N GLU A 351 18.72 -10.49 7.87
CA GLU A 351 17.30 -10.47 8.12
C GLU A 351 17.00 -10.07 9.57
N GLU A 352 17.69 -10.68 10.55
CA GLU A 352 17.57 -10.35 11.96
C GLU A 352 17.99 -8.91 12.26
N SER A 353 19.04 -8.41 11.60
CA SER A 353 19.47 -7.01 11.72
C SER A 353 18.40 -6.05 11.23
N ASN A 354 17.76 -6.36 10.07
CA ASN A 354 16.63 -5.59 9.57
C ASN A 354 15.46 -5.60 10.57
N ASP A 355 15.15 -6.75 11.14
CA ASP A 355 14.05 -6.93 12.06
C ASP A 355 14.24 -6.16 13.36
N ARG A 356 15.48 -6.09 13.86
CA ARG A 356 15.84 -5.22 15.00
C ARG A 356 15.71 -3.74 14.67
N LYS A 357 16.06 -3.34 13.44
CA LYS A 357 15.98 -1.95 12.99
C LYS A 357 14.57 -1.50 12.69
N PHE A 358 13.72 -2.39 12.22
CA PHE A 358 12.33 -2.13 11.83
C PHE A 358 11.35 -3.10 12.50
N PRO A 359 11.20 -3.05 13.83
CA PRO A 359 10.41 -4.03 14.59
C PRO A 359 8.94 -4.11 14.15
N LYS A 360 8.37 -3.02 13.63
CA LYS A 360 6.99 -2.98 13.12
C LYS A 360 6.68 -4.05 12.07
N TYR A 361 7.69 -4.53 11.35
CA TYR A 361 7.51 -5.57 10.33
C TYR A 361 7.42 -6.99 10.93
N ASN A 362 7.88 -7.19 12.17
CA ASN A 362 7.88 -8.51 12.83
C ASN A 362 6.58 -8.81 13.56
N LEU A 363 5.69 -7.84 13.67
CA LEU A 363 4.44 -8.02 14.38
C LEU A 363 3.55 -9.01 13.62
N LYS A 364 3.07 -10.03 14.34
CA LYS A 364 2.12 -11.02 13.81
C LYS A 364 0.78 -10.33 13.54
N LYS A 365 0.57 -9.89 12.30
CA LYS A 365 -0.73 -9.36 11.88
C LYS A 365 -1.72 -10.52 11.72
N LYS A 366 -2.92 -10.40 12.29
CA LYS A 366 -4.01 -11.33 12.01
C LYS A 366 -4.34 -11.27 10.52
N LYS A 367 -4.47 -12.44 9.90
CA LYS A 367 -4.93 -12.55 8.51
C LYS A 367 -6.33 -11.95 8.41
N GLN A 368 -6.52 -11.09 7.41
CA GLN A 368 -7.80 -10.44 7.17
C GLN A 368 -8.22 -10.75 5.75
N LYS A 369 -9.20 -11.66 5.60
CA LYS A 369 -9.79 -11.94 4.29
C LYS A 369 -10.58 -10.72 3.83
N THR A 370 -10.47 -10.39 2.54
CA THR A 370 -11.33 -9.38 1.93
C THR A 370 -12.75 -9.94 1.74
N ASN A 371 -13.73 -9.05 1.87
CA ASN A 371 -15.12 -9.34 1.59
C ASN A 371 -15.33 -9.62 0.09
N ASN A 372 -16.43 -10.31 -0.22
CA ASN A 372 -16.90 -10.48 -1.59
C ASN A 372 -17.64 -9.21 -2.05
N GLY A 373 -17.73 -9.07 -3.37
CA GLY A 373 -18.42 -7.98 -4.03
C GLY A 373 -17.55 -6.76 -4.27
N LEU A 374 -18.04 -5.89 -5.14
CA LEU A 374 -17.40 -4.63 -5.47
C LEU A 374 -17.46 -3.66 -4.29
N SER A 375 -16.48 -2.80 -4.18
CA SER A 375 -16.42 -1.75 -3.16
C SER A 375 -16.07 -0.41 -3.80
N LEU A 376 -16.33 0.67 -3.07
CA LEU A 376 -15.88 2.02 -3.46
C LEU A 376 -14.37 2.04 -3.72
N ASN A 377 -13.59 1.37 -2.86
CA ASN A 377 -12.14 1.25 -3.04
C ASN A 377 -11.75 0.63 -4.40
N ASP A 378 -12.49 -0.38 -4.84
CA ASP A 378 -12.19 -1.05 -6.12
C ASP A 378 -12.47 -0.16 -7.31
N ILE A 379 -13.62 0.51 -7.31
CA ILE A 379 -14.01 1.42 -8.40
C ILE A 379 -13.02 2.58 -8.51
N MET A 380 -12.55 3.12 -7.39
CA MET A 380 -11.55 4.18 -7.39
C MET A 380 -10.19 3.72 -7.90
N ILE A 381 -9.79 2.47 -7.62
CA ILE A 381 -8.57 1.90 -8.20
C ILE A 381 -8.75 1.61 -9.70
N MET A 382 -9.91 1.10 -10.12
CA MET A 382 -10.22 0.95 -11.55
C MET A 382 -10.20 2.29 -12.29
N LYS A 383 -10.69 3.38 -11.66
CA LYS A 383 -10.55 4.74 -12.21
C LYS A 383 -9.09 5.09 -12.46
N ASN A 384 -8.18 4.76 -11.52
CA ASN A 384 -6.74 4.97 -11.71
C ASN A 384 -6.18 4.10 -12.84
N TRP A 385 -6.66 2.87 -13.03
CA TRP A 385 -6.26 2.04 -14.16
C TRP A 385 -6.68 2.63 -15.50
N LEU A 386 -7.91 3.18 -15.58
CA LEU A 386 -8.40 3.85 -16.81
C LEU A 386 -7.62 5.14 -17.11
N ILE A 387 -7.30 5.94 -16.08
CA ILE A 387 -6.44 7.14 -16.24
C ILE A 387 -5.04 6.74 -16.72
N PHE A 388 -4.46 5.69 -16.16
CA PHE A 388 -3.16 5.17 -16.61
C PHE A 388 -3.21 4.71 -18.08
N ALA A 389 -4.23 3.93 -18.45
CA ALA A 389 -4.47 3.45 -19.80
C ALA A 389 -4.57 4.61 -20.80
N TYR A 390 -5.35 5.63 -20.46
CA TYR A 390 -5.47 6.84 -21.27
C TYR A 390 -4.12 7.55 -21.49
N CYS A 391 -3.34 7.68 -20.40
CA CYS A 391 -2.02 8.32 -20.47
C CYS A 391 -1.00 7.56 -21.33
N ILE A 392 -1.11 6.22 -21.41
CA ILE A 392 -0.22 5.38 -22.24
C ILE A 392 -0.79 5.07 -23.63
N LYS A 393 -1.93 5.67 -23.98
CA LYS A 393 -2.66 5.47 -25.25
C LYS A 393 -3.17 4.04 -25.46
N ASP A 394 -3.60 3.37 -24.38
CA ASP A 394 -4.33 2.11 -24.47
C ASP A 394 -5.80 2.41 -24.86
N GLU A 395 -6.12 2.20 -26.13
CA GLU A 395 -7.44 2.51 -26.70
C GLU A 395 -8.60 1.72 -26.07
N SER A 396 -8.29 0.62 -25.36
CA SER A 396 -9.32 -0.20 -24.72
C SER A 396 -10.06 0.55 -23.60
N CYS A 397 -9.46 1.58 -23.00
CA CYS A 397 -10.13 2.41 -22.00
C CYS A 397 -11.35 3.14 -22.57
N LYS A 398 -11.35 3.50 -23.85
CA LYS A 398 -12.47 4.20 -24.53
C LYS A 398 -13.73 3.35 -24.63
N LYS A 399 -13.58 2.02 -24.55
CA LYS A 399 -14.74 1.10 -24.50
C LYS A 399 -15.55 1.27 -23.20
N ILE A 400 -14.94 1.82 -22.16
CA ILE A 400 -15.54 2.02 -20.84
C ILE A 400 -15.91 3.48 -20.64
N GLN A 401 -14.97 4.39 -20.84
CA GLN A 401 -15.13 5.83 -20.64
C GLN A 401 -14.32 6.61 -21.67
N THR A 402 -14.95 7.58 -22.32
CA THR A 402 -14.31 8.43 -23.34
C THR A 402 -13.75 9.74 -22.74
N ASP A 403 -14.44 10.32 -21.77
CA ASP A 403 -14.00 11.54 -21.09
C ASP A 403 -13.32 11.21 -19.76
N ILE A 404 -11.97 11.07 -19.83
CA ILE A 404 -11.13 10.70 -18.69
C ILE A 404 -10.35 11.90 -18.18
N LYS A 405 -10.70 12.41 -16.99
CA LYS A 405 -9.94 13.46 -16.31
C LYS A 405 -8.64 12.89 -15.74
N ILE A 406 -7.52 13.44 -16.17
CA ILE A 406 -6.18 12.98 -15.76
C ILE A 406 -5.86 13.50 -14.36
N SER A 407 -5.54 12.61 -13.42
CA SER A 407 -4.99 12.97 -12.11
C SER A 407 -3.48 13.21 -12.19
N GLN A 408 -2.98 14.25 -11.50
CA GLN A 408 -1.54 14.56 -11.45
C GLN A 408 -0.72 13.41 -10.87
N HIS A 409 -1.29 12.68 -9.91
CA HIS A 409 -0.64 11.51 -9.33
C HIS A 409 -0.34 10.43 -10.38
N ILE A 410 -1.34 10.00 -11.15
CA ILE A 410 -1.15 8.97 -12.18
C ILE A 410 -0.24 9.46 -13.30
N LYS A 411 -0.38 10.74 -13.72
CA LYS A 411 0.53 11.35 -14.69
C LYS A 411 1.99 11.25 -14.24
N SER A 412 2.27 11.57 -12.98
CA SER A 412 3.62 11.43 -12.39
C SER A 412 4.13 9.98 -12.40
N LEU A 413 3.27 8.99 -12.13
CA LEU A 413 3.63 7.57 -12.17
C LEU A 413 3.99 7.13 -13.60
N VAL A 414 3.21 7.56 -14.60
CA VAL A 414 3.49 7.30 -16.03
C VAL A 414 4.82 7.90 -16.42
N GLN A 415 5.06 9.17 -16.10
CA GLN A 415 6.34 9.81 -16.37
C GLN A 415 7.51 9.03 -15.77
N LYS A 416 7.46 8.68 -14.50
CA LYS A 416 8.50 7.88 -13.83
C LYS A 416 8.76 6.53 -14.49
N LYS A 417 7.71 5.86 -14.98
CA LYS A 417 7.86 4.57 -15.70
C LYS A 417 8.65 4.75 -16.99
N PHE A 418 8.34 5.76 -17.77
CA PHE A 418 8.90 5.91 -19.12
C PHE A 418 10.20 6.73 -19.16
N THR A 419 10.43 7.68 -18.24
CA THR A 419 11.70 8.42 -18.14
C THR A 419 12.87 7.50 -17.77
N LYS A 420 12.65 6.47 -16.94
CA LYS A 420 13.69 5.48 -16.61
C LYS A 420 14.01 4.47 -17.72
N LYS A 421 13.30 4.49 -18.85
CA LYS A 421 13.65 3.71 -20.05
C LYS A 421 14.68 4.41 -20.95
N LEU A 422 15.00 5.68 -20.69
CA LEU A 422 15.89 6.51 -21.49
C LEU A 422 17.32 6.62 -20.88
N ILE A 423 17.57 5.95 -19.75
CA ILE A 423 18.88 5.80 -19.09
C ILE A 423 19.25 4.32 -19.04
#